data_7943f188b9eea8cedce4e7ffde0850d2
#
_entry.id   7943f188b9eea8cedce4e7ffde0850d2
#
_cell.length_a   1.000
_cell.length_b   1.000
_cell.length_c   1.000
_cell.angle_alpha   90.00
_cell.angle_beta   90.00
_cell.angle_gamma   90.00
#
_symmetry.space_group_name_H-M   'P 1'
#
loop_
_entity.id
_entity.type
_entity.pdbx_description
1 polymer ?
#
loop_
_entity_poly.entity_id
_entity_poly.type
_entity_poly.pdbx_seq_one_letter_code
_entity_poly.pdbx_strand_id
1 'polypeptide(L)'
;MKKIICLFLSLVLLSLSLISCSSEKIEKMKYNDEGLLEGDKATYNYAPVGYEPTSQDAQYGLIDGVLEEKLYRIGDLDPEKWLTTEYTGSTTTVYYSSDITLPTLSEMNPELCYVCEQGDNIYSIYTLGDPENEKVDVEREIIGKIIEILCDENVESSLWPRGEGRETYNLKMYSDKWPAIYYNLVYVREGENNYVYDRVTKRCVNIGDLIEGCFEKA
;
A
#
# COMPACT_ATOMS: atom_id res chain seq x y z
N MET A 1 42.93 42.84 3.76
CA MET A 1 42.43 41.72 2.96
C MET A 1 41.75 40.62 3.81
N LYS A 2 42.32 40.11 4.91
CA LYS A 2 41.69 39.03 5.72
C LYS A 2 40.29 39.37 6.27
N LYS A 3 40.05 40.63 6.71
CA LYS A 3 38.74 41.07 7.24
C LYS A 3 37.63 41.13 6.18
N ILE A 4 37.95 41.42 4.91
CA ILE A 4 37.00 41.49 3.81
C ILE A 4 36.58 40.07 3.37
N ILE A 5 37.52 39.12 3.39
CA ILE A 5 37.26 37.71 3.07
C ILE A 5 36.32 37.08 4.12
N CYS A 6 36.52 37.36 5.42
CA CYS A 6 35.61 36.88 6.46
C CYS A 6 34.19 37.44 6.32
N LEU A 7 34.07 38.74 5.92
CA LEU A 7 32.74 39.34 5.71
C LEU A 7 32.00 38.71 4.51
N PHE A 8 32.73 38.43 3.43
CA PHE A 8 32.17 37.75 2.25
C PHE A 8 31.74 36.30 2.57
N LEU A 9 32.55 35.57 3.34
CA LEU A 9 32.22 34.19 3.72
C LEU A 9 30.99 34.14 4.64
N SER A 10 30.87 35.10 5.58
CA SER A 10 29.69 35.18 6.45
C SER A 10 28.41 35.56 5.67
N LEU A 11 28.52 36.42 4.65
CA LEU A 11 27.38 36.80 3.81
C LEU A 11 26.92 35.64 2.93
N VAL A 12 27.85 34.83 2.40
CA VAL A 12 27.53 33.64 1.61
C VAL A 12 26.91 32.53 2.46
N LEU A 13 27.40 32.34 3.70
CA LEU A 13 26.80 31.42 4.66
C LEU A 13 25.40 31.84 5.10
N LEU A 14 25.17 33.16 5.30
CA LEU A 14 23.83 33.69 5.60
C LEU A 14 22.87 33.55 4.42
N SER A 15 23.32 33.73 3.17
CA SER A 15 22.49 33.56 1.99
C SER A 15 22.13 32.07 1.74
N LEU A 16 23.03 31.15 2.05
CA LEU A 16 22.76 29.70 1.97
C LEU A 16 21.75 29.21 3.03
N SER A 17 21.77 29.83 4.24
CA SER A 17 20.79 29.51 5.28
C SER A 17 19.39 30.08 5.01
N LEU A 18 19.25 31.11 4.17
CA LEU A 18 17.95 31.66 3.77
C LEU A 18 17.27 30.88 2.62
N ILE A 19 18.02 30.05 1.89
CA ILE A 19 17.48 29.21 0.82
C ILE A 19 16.88 27.90 1.37
N SER A 20 17.18 27.55 2.64
CA SER A 20 16.80 26.26 3.23
C SER A 20 15.43 26.25 3.93
N CYS A 21 14.64 27.31 3.87
CA CYS A 21 13.28 27.34 4.43
C CYS A 21 12.26 27.81 3.41
N SER A 22 12.15 27.15 2.28
CA SER A 22 10.86 27.10 1.60
C SER A 22 10.02 26.09 2.37
N SER A 23 9.19 26.54 3.30
CA SER A 23 8.07 25.71 3.77
C SER A 23 7.29 25.33 2.52
N GLU A 24 7.39 24.07 2.09
CA GLU A 24 6.53 23.58 1.01
C GLU A 24 5.09 23.95 1.37
N LYS A 25 4.46 24.73 0.50
CA LYS A 25 3.10 25.19 0.72
C LYS A 25 2.21 23.93 0.75
N ILE A 26 1.60 23.67 1.90
CA ILE A 26 0.64 22.57 2.07
C ILE A 26 -0.48 22.77 1.07
N GLU A 27 -0.68 21.82 0.17
CA GLU A 27 -1.71 21.84 -0.85
C GLU A 27 -3.08 21.56 -0.24
N LYS A 28 -4.10 22.34 -0.59
CA LYS A 28 -5.49 22.07 -0.20
C LYS A 28 -6.19 21.35 -1.34
N MET A 29 -6.77 20.21 -1.02
CA MET A 29 -7.50 19.36 -1.95
C MET A 29 -8.95 19.20 -1.50
N LYS A 30 -9.83 18.86 -2.41
CA LYS A 30 -11.26 18.62 -2.13
C LYS A 30 -11.78 17.49 -3.01
N TYR A 31 -12.81 16.82 -2.56
CA TYR A 31 -13.54 15.90 -3.43
C TYR A 31 -14.40 16.67 -4.42
N ASN A 32 -14.34 16.26 -5.69
CA ASN A 32 -15.24 16.74 -6.73
C ASN A 32 -16.57 15.93 -6.73
N ASP A 33 -17.49 16.28 -7.65
CA ASP A 33 -18.80 15.62 -7.75
C ASP A 33 -18.73 14.15 -8.14
N GLU A 34 -17.60 13.71 -8.72
CA GLU A 34 -17.32 12.31 -9.09
C GLU A 34 -16.69 11.50 -7.93
N GLY A 35 -16.41 12.15 -6.80
CA GLY A 35 -15.75 11.54 -5.65
C GLY A 35 -14.23 11.39 -5.79
N LEU A 36 -13.63 12.06 -6.77
CA LEU A 36 -12.20 12.11 -6.95
C LEU A 36 -11.60 13.22 -6.09
N LEU A 37 -10.40 12.99 -5.56
CA LEU A 37 -9.67 14.00 -4.79
C LEU A 37 -8.93 14.93 -5.76
N GLU A 38 -9.30 16.19 -5.80
CA GLU A 38 -8.80 17.20 -6.72
C GLU A 38 -7.87 18.20 -6.01
N GLY A 39 -6.63 18.30 -6.50
CA GLY A 39 -5.62 19.26 -6.10
C GLY A 39 -5.29 20.24 -7.22
N ASP A 40 -4.37 21.18 -6.95
CA ASP A 40 -3.92 22.18 -7.93
C ASP A 40 -3.17 21.54 -9.11
N LYS A 41 -2.51 20.41 -8.90
CA LYS A 41 -1.61 19.77 -9.85
C LYS A 41 -2.14 18.47 -10.45
N ALA A 42 -2.94 17.73 -9.70
CA ALA A 42 -3.43 16.42 -10.11
C ALA A 42 -4.79 16.11 -9.52
N THR A 43 -5.48 15.16 -10.15
CA THR A 43 -6.70 14.55 -9.65
C THR A 43 -6.38 13.10 -9.29
N TYR A 44 -6.85 12.66 -8.13
CA TYR A 44 -6.49 11.35 -7.57
C TYR A 44 -7.72 10.47 -7.39
N ASN A 45 -7.56 9.20 -7.70
CA ASN A 45 -8.50 8.13 -7.40
C ASN A 45 -8.12 7.43 -6.09
N TYR A 46 -9.09 6.80 -5.46
CA TYR A 46 -8.84 5.84 -4.39
C TYR A 46 -8.15 4.57 -4.93
N ALA A 47 -7.05 4.18 -4.32
CA ALA A 47 -6.34 2.96 -4.68
C ALA A 47 -6.77 1.78 -3.79
N PRO A 48 -7.05 0.59 -4.37
CA PRO A 48 -7.34 -0.62 -3.61
C PRO A 48 -6.07 -1.34 -3.09
N VAL A 49 -4.94 -0.67 -3.12
CA VAL A 49 -3.67 -1.10 -2.52
C VAL A 49 -3.50 -0.46 -1.15
N GLY A 50 -2.65 -1.02 -0.31
CA GLY A 50 -2.32 -0.49 1.00
C GLY A 50 -0.93 0.11 1.06
N TYR A 51 -0.66 0.80 2.16
CA TYR A 51 0.63 1.37 2.50
C TYR A 51 0.84 1.25 4.02
N GLU A 52 2.07 0.95 4.44
CA GLU A 52 2.47 0.99 5.84
C GLU A 52 3.29 2.25 6.09
N PRO A 53 2.72 3.26 6.79
CA PRO A 53 3.37 4.55 6.98
C PRO A 53 4.65 4.41 7.80
N THR A 54 5.64 5.19 7.45
CA THR A 54 6.88 5.34 8.20
C THR A 54 6.89 6.68 8.95
N SER A 55 7.69 6.78 9.99
CA SER A 55 7.87 8.05 10.74
C SER A 55 8.52 9.16 9.90
N GLN A 56 8.95 8.87 8.68
CA GLN A 56 9.63 9.81 7.77
C GLN A 56 8.67 10.41 6.73
N ASP A 57 7.43 9.95 6.67
CA ASP A 57 6.47 10.46 5.70
C ASP A 57 6.14 11.93 5.98
N ALA A 58 6.43 12.78 5.00
CA ALA A 58 6.19 14.22 5.12
C ALA A 58 4.76 14.57 4.72
N GLN A 59 4.12 15.46 5.47
CA GLN A 59 2.83 16.00 5.09
C GLN A 59 2.93 16.74 3.76
N TYR A 60 2.06 16.40 2.80
CA TYR A 60 1.98 17.02 1.47
C TYR A 60 0.80 17.96 1.34
N GLY A 61 -0.38 17.55 1.84
CA GLY A 61 -1.60 18.30 1.66
C GLY A 61 -2.60 18.14 2.79
N LEU A 62 -3.77 18.72 2.59
CA LEU A 62 -4.95 18.62 3.44
C LEU A 62 -6.18 18.40 2.55
N ILE A 63 -7.07 17.51 2.95
CA ILE A 63 -8.41 17.41 2.37
C ILE A 63 -9.29 18.42 3.09
N ASP A 64 -9.81 19.39 2.34
CA ASP A 64 -10.71 20.42 2.86
C ASP A 64 -12.12 19.84 3.05
N GLY A 65 -12.65 19.89 4.27
CA GLY A 65 -13.94 19.31 4.61
C GLY A 65 -14.34 19.59 6.06
N VAL A 66 -15.34 18.85 6.55
CA VAL A 66 -15.87 19.00 7.93
C VAL A 66 -14.81 18.65 8.99
N LEU A 67 -13.93 17.69 8.64
CA LEU A 67 -12.73 17.34 9.40
C LEU A 67 -11.58 17.42 8.43
N GLU A 68 -10.63 18.32 8.69
CA GLU A 68 -9.39 18.40 7.89
C GLU A 68 -8.61 17.10 8.02
N GLU A 69 -8.49 16.35 6.93
CA GLU A 69 -7.71 15.14 6.86
C GLU A 69 -6.36 15.44 6.22
N LYS A 70 -5.30 15.01 6.87
CA LYS A 70 -3.94 15.23 6.37
C LYS A 70 -3.58 14.19 5.32
N LEU A 71 -2.89 14.67 4.28
CA LEU A 71 -2.29 13.86 3.24
C LEU A 71 -0.78 13.84 3.38
N TYR A 72 -0.20 12.67 3.19
CA TYR A 72 1.23 12.41 3.32
C TYR A 72 1.81 11.86 2.04
N ARG A 73 3.10 12.05 1.87
CA ARG A 73 3.89 11.36 0.85
C ARG A 73 4.00 9.89 1.22
N ILE A 74 4.18 9.05 0.23
CA ILE A 74 4.44 7.62 0.40
C ILE A 74 5.93 7.37 0.13
N GLY A 75 6.75 7.36 1.16
CA GLY A 75 8.19 7.15 1.04
C GLY A 75 8.81 8.03 -0.06
N ASP A 76 9.53 7.39 -1.00
CA ASP A 76 10.19 8.05 -2.13
C ASP A 76 9.30 8.16 -3.39
N LEU A 77 8.03 7.76 -3.31
CA LEU A 77 7.11 7.89 -4.45
C LEU A 77 6.81 9.36 -4.74
N ASP A 78 6.61 9.66 -6.03
CA ASP A 78 6.24 10.98 -6.51
C ASP A 78 4.88 11.41 -5.92
N PRO A 79 4.80 12.45 -5.10
CA PRO A 79 3.55 12.88 -4.46
C PRO A 79 2.53 13.44 -5.45
N GLU A 80 2.92 13.81 -6.67
CA GLU A 80 1.97 14.17 -7.73
C GLU A 80 1.28 12.91 -8.32
N LYS A 81 1.77 11.72 -7.97
CA LYS A 81 1.22 10.43 -8.40
C LYS A 81 0.62 9.61 -7.29
N TRP A 82 1.18 9.70 -6.07
CA TRP A 82 0.81 8.87 -4.95
C TRP A 82 0.72 9.65 -3.65
N LEU A 83 -0.39 9.53 -2.94
CA LEU A 83 -0.60 10.11 -1.61
C LEU A 83 -1.24 9.09 -0.68
N THR A 84 -1.12 9.32 0.62
CA THR A 84 -1.82 8.55 1.64
C THR A 84 -2.42 9.46 2.71
N THR A 85 -3.44 8.97 3.41
CA THR A 85 -3.98 9.65 4.59
C THR A 85 -3.15 9.36 5.83
N GLU A 86 -3.42 10.09 6.91
CA GLU A 86 -2.86 9.78 8.22
C GLU A 86 -3.28 8.37 8.67
N TYR A 87 -2.34 7.66 9.27
CA TYR A 87 -2.61 6.35 9.85
C TYR A 87 -3.50 6.50 11.10
N THR A 88 -4.70 5.97 11.04
CA THR A 88 -5.68 6.04 12.14
C THR A 88 -5.87 4.71 12.87
N GLY A 89 -4.80 3.93 13.00
CA GLY A 89 -4.76 2.73 13.83
C GLY A 89 -4.96 1.39 13.12
N SER A 90 -5.59 1.34 11.95
CA SER A 90 -5.75 0.07 11.22
C SER A 90 -5.58 0.15 9.72
N THR A 91 -5.81 1.30 9.12
CA THR A 91 -5.73 1.45 7.66
C THR A 91 -5.27 2.84 7.25
N THR A 92 -4.51 2.92 6.19
CA THR A 92 -4.29 4.15 5.43
C THR A 92 -5.10 4.10 4.14
N THR A 93 -5.63 5.22 3.71
CA THR A 93 -6.21 5.34 2.38
C THR A 93 -5.10 5.76 1.43
N VAL A 94 -4.89 5.00 0.37
CA VAL A 94 -3.94 5.34 -0.69
C VAL A 94 -4.68 5.97 -1.85
N TYR A 95 -4.15 7.06 -2.37
CA TYR A 95 -4.65 7.76 -3.55
C TYR A 95 -3.60 7.69 -4.66
N TYR A 96 -4.05 7.54 -5.88
CA TYR A 96 -3.18 7.57 -7.07
C TYR A 96 -3.72 8.55 -8.11
N SER A 97 -2.81 9.22 -8.82
CA SER A 97 -3.18 10.17 -9.89
C SER A 97 -3.99 9.47 -10.99
N SER A 98 -5.01 10.15 -11.47
CA SER A 98 -5.83 9.68 -12.61
C SER A 98 -5.02 9.46 -13.89
N ASP A 99 -3.80 10.01 -13.96
CA ASP A 99 -2.91 9.89 -15.11
C ASP A 99 -2.10 8.58 -15.13
N ILE A 100 -2.16 7.79 -14.07
CA ILE A 100 -1.45 6.51 -13.97
C ILE A 100 -2.41 5.33 -13.95
N THR A 101 -1.95 4.21 -14.48
CA THR A 101 -2.64 2.93 -14.35
C THR A 101 -2.06 2.17 -13.16
N LEU A 102 -2.94 1.66 -12.30
CA LEU A 102 -2.49 0.82 -11.18
C LEU A 102 -1.85 -0.46 -11.73
N PRO A 103 -0.76 -0.91 -11.12
CA PRO A 103 -0.21 -2.22 -11.46
C PRO A 103 -1.21 -3.32 -11.11
N THR A 104 -1.33 -4.31 -11.96
CA THR A 104 -2.00 -5.56 -11.66
C THR A 104 -1.17 -6.36 -10.65
N LEU A 105 -1.79 -7.32 -9.98
CA LEU A 105 -1.09 -8.22 -9.06
C LEU A 105 0.09 -8.93 -9.75
N SER A 106 -0.11 -9.37 -10.99
CA SER A 106 0.95 -10.02 -11.80
C SER A 106 2.10 -9.07 -12.13
N GLU A 107 1.82 -7.79 -12.46
CA GLU A 107 2.86 -6.79 -12.74
C GLU A 107 3.65 -6.40 -11.50
N MET A 108 2.99 -6.38 -10.33
CA MET A 108 3.66 -6.20 -9.05
C MET A 108 4.63 -7.34 -8.76
N ASN A 109 4.28 -8.56 -9.12
CA ASN A 109 5.09 -9.77 -8.90
C ASN A 109 5.58 -9.87 -7.45
N PRO A 110 4.68 -9.97 -6.46
CA PRO A 110 5.07 -10.02 -5.06
C PRO A 110 5.81 -11.31 -4.72
N GLU A 111 6.78 -11.18 -3.83
CA GLU A 111 7.61 -12.29 -3.33
C GLU A 111 7.48 -12.47 -1.81
N LEU A 112 6.79 -11.55 -1.14
CA LEU A 112 6.56 -11.55 0.31
C LEU A 112 5.07 -11.34 0.56
N CYS A 113 4.49 -12.12 1.48
CA CYS A 113 3.09 -11.99 1.87
C CYS A 113 2.95 -12.06 3.38
N TYR A 114 2.37 -11.03 3.98
CA TYR A 114 1.93 -11.06 5.37
C TYR A 114 0.46 -11.48 5.44
N VAL A 115 0.20 -12.52 6.21
CA VAL A 115 -1.13 -12.99 6.55
C VAL A 115 -1.55 -12.33 7.85
N CYS A 116 -2.56 -11.47 7.83
CA CYS A 116 -3.03 -10.70 8.97
C CYS A 116 -4.48 -11.02 9.28
N GLU A 117 -4.86 -11.03 10.56
CA GLU A 117 -6.28 -11.13 10.93
C GLU A 117 -7.09 -9.96 10.37
N GLN A 118 -8.35 -10.21 10.05
CA GLN A 118 -9.24 -9.16 9.57
C GLN A 118 -9.54 -8.18 10.73
N GLY A 119 -9.21 -6.89 10.53
CA GLY A 119 -9.39 -5.84 11.52
C GLY A 119 -8.14 -5.52 12.34
N ASP A 120 -7.16 -6.43 12.39
CA ASP A 120 -5.82 -6.13 12.89
C ASP A 120 -4.82 -6.16 11.73
N ASN A 121 -4.55 -4.98 11.16
CA ASN A 121 -3.62 -4.87 10.05
C ASN A 121 -2.17 -4.65 10.50
N ILE A 122 -1.90 -4.66 11.80
CA ILE A 122 -0.60 -4.28 12.37
C ILE A 122 0.30 -5.50 12.49
N TYR A 123 -0.27 -6.64 12.87
CA TYR A 123 0.52 -7.85 13.12
C TYR A 123 0.20 -8.95 12.11
N SER A 124 1.24 -9.49 11.48
CA SER A 124 1.12 -10.72 10.73
C SER A 124 1.07 -11.90 11.70
N ILE A 125 0.12 -12.80 11.50
CA ILE A 125 0.09 -14.09 12.18
C ILE A 125 1.03 -15.09 11.51
N TYR A 126 1.33 -14.88 10.22
CA TYR A 126 2.26 -15.66 9.43
C TYR A 126 2.86 -14.83 8.29
N THR A 127 4.10 -15.15 7.91
CA THR A 127 4.81 -14.52 6.80
C THR A 127 5.23 -15.59 5.80
N LEU A 128 4.85 -15.42 4.53
CA LEU A 128 5.28 -16.24 3.39
C LEU A 128 6.36 -15.51 2.62
N GLY A 129 7.42 -16.22 2.22
CA GLY A 129 8.48 -15.67 1.40
C GLY A 129 9.49 -14.80 2.17
N ASP A 130 9.53 -14.91 3.49
CA ASP A 130 10.53 -14.23 4.32
C ASP A 130 11.93 -14.70 3.92
N PRO A 131 12.83 -13.77 3.49
CA PRO A 131 14.18 -14.12 3.06
C PRO A 131 15.04 -14.77 4.17
N GLU A 132 14.68 -14.60 5.44
CA GLU A 132 15.35 -15.21 6.57
C GLU A 132 14.84 -16.64 6.87
N ASN A 133 13.76 -17.09 6.20
CA ASN A 133 13.17 -18.40 6.40
C ASN A 133 13.85 -19.47 5.51
N GLU A 134 14.20 -20.62 6.08
CA GLU A 134 14.74 -21.77 5.33
C GLU A 134 13.80 -22.29 4.23
N LYS A 135 12.50 -21.97 4.31
CA LYS A 135 11.47 -22.38 3.35
C LYS A 135 11.11 -21.31 2.33
N VAL A 136 11.87 -20.23 2.25
CA VAL A 136 11.58 -19.06 1.40
C VAL A 136 11.21 -19.42 -0.04
N ASP A 137 11.92 -20.35 -0.66
CA ASP A 137 11.67 -20.73 -2.05
C ASP A 137 10.31 -21.45 -2.22
N VAL A 138 9.95 -22.32 -1.27
CA VAL A 138 8.64 -23.02 -1.25
C VAL A 138 7.51 -22.03 -1.02
N GLU A 139 7.70 -21.08 -0.12
CA GLU A 139 6.71 -20.06 0.21
C GLU A 139 6.50 -19.06 -0.94
N ARG A 140 7.58 -18.69 -1.65
CA ARG A 140 7.48 -17.88 -2.88
C ARG A 140 6.76 -18.63 -4.00
N GLU A 141 6.96 -19.94 -4.09
CA GLU A 141 6.20 -20.79 -5.03
C GLU A 141 4.70 -20.77 -4.70
N ILE A 142 4.32 -20.80 -3.42
CA ILE A 142 2.91 -20.65 -2.98
C ILE A 142 2.35 -19.29 -3.40
N ILE A 143 3.06 -18.21 -3.15
CA ILE A 143 2.66 -16.86 -3.60
C ILE A 143 2.45 -16.84 -5.11
N GLY A 144 3.40 -17.38 -5.88
CA GLY A 144 3.32 -17.49 -7.33
C GLY A 144 2.08 -18.25 -7.80
N LYS A 145 1.74 -19.37 -7.17
CA LYS A 145 0.53 -20.16 -7.49
C LYS A 145 -0.76 -19.38 -7.20
N ILE A 146 -0.83 -18.64 -6.11
CA ILE A 146 -1.99 -17.79 -5.80
C ILE A 146 -2.18 -16.76 -6.91
N ILE A 147 -1.11 -16.12 -7.37
CA ILE A 147 -1.15 -15.13 -8.44
C ILE A 147 -1.60 -15.78 -9.76
N GLU A 148 -1.03 -16.94 -10.10
CA GLU A 148 -1.38 -17.69 -11.30
C GLU A 148 -2.88 -18.01 -11.32
N ILE A 149 -3.43 -18.60 -10.25
CA ILE A 149 -4.85 -18.95 -10.14
C ILE A 149 -5.74 -17.69 -10.25
N LEU A 150 -5.36 -16.59 -9.60
CA LEU A 150 -6.12 -15.33 -9.65
C LEU A 150 -6.09 -14.68 -11.03
N CYS A 151 -5.00 -14.81 -11.76
CA CYS A 151 -4.81 -14.17 -13.08
C CYS A 151 -5.29 -15.07 -14.23
N ASP A 152 -5.51 -16.37 -14.02
CA ASP A 152 -5.98 -17.27 -15.06
C ASP A 152 -7.48 -17.06 -15.33
N GLU A 153 -7.80 -16.52 -16.50
CA GLU A 153 -9.16 -16.27 -16.93
C GLU A 153 -10.01 -17.56 -17.10
N ASN A 154 -9.37 -18.72 -17.26
CA ASN A 154 -10.05 -20.02 -17.37
C ASN A 154 -10.49 -20.55 -16.00
N VAL A 155 -9.94 -20.06 -14.90
CA VAL A 155 -10.39 -20.40 -13.56
C VAL A 155 -11.70 -19.69 -13.28
N GLU A 156 -12.75 -20.46 -12.98
CA GLU A 156 -14.07 -19.91 -12.68
C GLU A 156 -14.04 -19.07 -11.40
N SER A 157 -14.56 -17.85 -11.48
CA SER A 157 -14.72 -17.01 -10.30
C SER A 157 -15.92 -17.46 -9.48
N SER A 158 -15.66 -17.82 -8.24
CA SER A 158 -16.68 -18.19 -7.26
C SER A 158 -17.43 -16.95 -6.75
N LEU A 159 -18.62 -17.17 -6.19
CA LEU A 159 -19.28 -16.13 -5.38
C LEU A 159 -18.51 -15.94 -4.08
N TRP A 160 -18.57 -14.70 -3.56
CA TRP A 160 -18.03 -14.41 -2.24
C TRP A 160 -18.64 -15.33 -1.17
N PRO A 161 -17.82 -16.07 -0.40
CA PRO A 161 -18.32 -16.97 0.65
C PRO A 161 -19.16 -16.22 1.67
N ARG A 162 -20.32 -16.78 2.03
CA ARG A 162 -21.29 -16.16 2.97
C ARG A 162 -21.68 -17.07 4.13
N GLY A 163 -21.06 -18.24 4.25
CA GLY A 163 -21.35 -19.24 5.28
C GLY A 163 -21.10 -18.74 6.70
N GLU A 164 -21.81 -19.31 7.65
CA GLU A 164 -21.54 -19.11 9.07
C GLU A 164 -20.22 -19.78 9.45
N GLY A 165 -19.47 -19.18 10.39
CA GLY A 165 -18.20 -19.73 10.87
C GLY A 165 -17.01 -19.55 9.92
N ARG A 166 -17.17 -18.73 8.87
CA ARG A 166 -16.03 -18.36 8.02
C ARG A 166 -14.99 -17.55 8.79
N GLU A 167 -13.75 -17.82 8.52
CA GLU A 167 -12.61 -17.03 8.97
C GLU A 167 -12.08 -16.19 7.80
N THR A 168 -11.70 -14.96 8.07
CA THR A 168 -11.20 -14.05 7.05
C THR A 168 -9.89 -13.42 7.48
N TYR A 169 -8.94 -13.35 6.52
CA TYR A 169 -7.61 -12.81 6.72
C TYR A 169 -7.29 -11.83 5.59
N ASN A 170 -6.45 -10.85 5.86
CA ASN A 170 -5.87 -9.99 4.84
C ASN A 170 -4.51 -10.56 4.41
N LEU A 171 -4.30 -10.71 3.12
CA LEU A 171 -3.01 -11.05 2.53
C LEU A 171 -2.40 -9.77 1.97
N LYS A 172 -1.37 -9.26 2.62
CA LYS A 172 -0.60 -8.11 2.17
C LYS A 172 0.56 -8.61 1.32
N MET A 173 0.46 -8.42 0.02
CA MET A 173 1.43 -8.88 -0.97
C MET A 173 2.43 -7.77 -1.29
N TYR A 174 3.70 -7.97 -0.96
CA TYR A 174 4.79 -7.01 -1.16
C TYR A 174 5.69 -7.41 -2.32
N SER A 175 6.21 -6.40 -2.99
CA SER A 175 7.12 -6.54 -4.12
C SER A 175 8.27 -5.56 -4.02
N ASP A 176 9.47 -5.99 -4.34
CA ASP A 176 10.64 -5.11 -4.45
C ASP A 176 10.50 -4.05 -5.54
N LYS A 177 9.63 -4.28 -6.53
CA LYS A 177 9.31 -3.28 -7.57
C LYS A 177 8.50 -2.10 -7.03
N TRP A 178 7.75 -2.32 -5.94
CA TRP A 178 6.84 -1.35 -5.32
C TRP A 178 7.03 -1.33 -3.79
N PRO A 179 8.22 -0.97 -3.30
CA PRO A 179 8.59 -1.19 -1.89
C PRO A 179 7.74 -0.41 -0.89
N ALA A 180 7.01 0.61 -1.35
CA ALA A 180 6.22 1.47 -0.48
C ALA A 180 4.75 1.07 -0.38
N ILE A 181 4.24 0.23 -1.29
CA ILE A 181 2.85 -0.19 -1.31
C ILE A 181 2.72 -1.71 -1.38
N TYR A 182 1.59 -2.24 -0.89
CA TYR A 182 1.28 -3.65 -1.00
C TYR A 182 -0.07 -3.87 -1.69
N TYR A 183 -0.20 -5.00 -2.39
CA TYR A 183 -1.47 -5.44 -2.95
C TYR A 183 -2.25 -6.19 -1.87
N ASN A 184 -3.53 -5.83 -1.66
CA ASN A 184 -4.33 -6.40 -0.58
C ASN A 184 -5.36 -7.38 -1.14
N LEU A 185 -5.19 -8.66 -0.82
CA LEU A 185 -6.15 -9.72 -1.09
C LEU A 185 -6.87 -10.11 0.21
N VAL A 186 -8.02 -10.75 0.09
CA VAL A 186 -8.72 -11.32 1.24
C VAL A 186 -8.72 -12.84 1.11
N TYR A 187 -8.18 -13.53 2.09
CA TYR A 187 -8.26 -14.97 2.22
C TYR A 187 -9.45 -15.34 3.10
N VAL A 188 -10.24 -16.31 2.66
CA VAL A 188 -11.45 -16.77 3.36
C VAL A 188 -11.42 -18.27 3.49
N ARG A 189 -11.52 -18.76 4.72
CA ARG A 189 -11.74 -20.17 5.05
C ARG A 189 -13.22 -20.38 5.32
N GLU A 190 -13.84 -21.31 4.60
CA GLU A 190 -15.25 -21.69 4.76
C GLU A 190 -15.40 -23.21 4.70
N GLY A 191 -15.44 -23.87 5.86
CA GLY A 191 -15.43 -25.34 5.96
C GLY A 191 -14.12 -25.93 5.40
N GLU A 192 -14.24 -26.79 4.38
CA GLU A 192 -13.08 -27.39 3.69
C GLU A 192 -12.62 -26.58 2.47
N ASN A 193 -13.21 -25.42 2.22
CA ASN A 193 -12.90 -24.59 1.07
C ASN A 193 -12.14 -23.34 1.48
N ASN A 194 -11.15 -23.00 0.68
CA ASN A 194 -10.28 -21.85 0.88
C ASN A 194 -10.31 -20.96 -0.37
N TYR A 195 -10.63 -19.70 -0.17
CA TYR A 195 -10.79 -18.75 -1.25
C TYR A 195 -9.85 -17.57 -1.09
N VAL A 196 -9.40 -17.03 -2.21
CA VAL A 196 -8.77 -15.71 -2.26
C VAL A 196 -9.64 -14.79 -3.10
N TYR A 197 -9.90 -13.60 -2.55
CA TYR A 197 -10.68 -12.55 -3.21
C TYR A 197 -9.79 -11.34 -3.50
N ASP A 198 -9.77 -10.97 -4.76
CA ASP A 198 -9.14 -9.74 -5.23
C ASP A 198 -10.17 -8.61 -5.31
N ARG A 199 -9.96 -7.57 -4.52
CA ARG A 199 -10.85 -6.40 -4.49
C ARG A 199 -10.78 -5.54 -5.74
N VAL A 200 -9.67 -5.60 -6.49
CA VAL A 200 -9.45 -4.82 -7.71
C VAL A 200 -10.24 -5.43 -8.86
N THR A 201 -9.98 -6.71 -9.15
CA THR A 201 -10.62 -7.43 -10.25
C THR A 201 -12.00 -7.97 -9.89
N LYS A 202 -12.37 -7.97 -8.60
CA LYS A 202 -13.59 -8.58 -8.04
C LYS A 202 -13.65 -10.10 -8.24
N ARG A 203 -12.53 -10.74 -8.50
CA ARG A 203 -12.44 -12.19 -8.63
C ARG A 203 -12.33 -12.85 -7.26
N CYS A 204 -13.06 -13.96 -7.10
CA CYS A 204 -12.98 -14.85 -5.94
C CYS A 204 -12.65 -16.25 -6.45
N VAL A 205 -11.53 -16.83 -6.09
CA VAL A 205 -11.11 -18.15 -6.58
C VAL A 205 -10.82 -19.09 -5.43
N ASN A 206 -11.15 -20.36 -5.60
CA ASN A 206 -10.77 -21.41 -4.66
C ASN A 206 -9.29 -21.77 -4.91
N ILE A 207 -8.49 -21.68 -3.85
CA ILE A 207 -7.05 -21.97 -3.89
C ILE A 207 -6.69 -23.30 -3.22
N GLY A 208 -7.70 -24.10 -2.80
CA GLY A 208 -7.48 -25.35 -2.07
C GLY A 208 -6.73 -25.11 -0.76
N ASP A 209 -5.81 -25.99 -0.46
CA ASP A 209 -5.01 -26.02 0.77
C ASP A 209 -3.65 -25.29 0.69
N LEU A 210 -3.45 -24.45 -0.36
CA LEU A 210 -2.15 -23.83 -0.64
C LEU A 210 -1.50 -23.13 0.57
N ILE A 211 -2.30 -22.51 1.43
CA ILE A 211 -1.81 -21.80 2.62
C ILE A 211 -2.28 -22.40 3.95
N GLU A 212 -3.02 -23.52 3.94
CA GLU A 212 -3.48 -24.15 5.19
C GLU A 212 -2.33 -24.58 6.09
N GLY A 213 -1.28 -25.19 5.53
CA GLY A 213 -0.11 -25.59 6.28
C GLY A 213 0.64 -24.43 6.97
N CYS A 214 0.30 -23.20 6.65
CA CYS A 214 0.86 -22.01 7.29
C CYS A 214 0.20 -21.75 8.67
N PHE A 215 -1.05 -22.17 8.87
CA PHE A 215 -1.82 -21.93 10.10
C PHE A 215 -1.64 -23.02 11.16
N GLU A 216 -1.11 -24.20 10.79
CA GLU A 216 -0.94 -25.33 11.74
C GLU A 216 0.26 -25.18 12.68
N LYS A 217 1.05 -24.11 12.56
CA LYS A 217 2.34 -23.93 13.26
C LYS A 217 2.41 -22.69 14.16
N ALA A 218 1.29 -21.99 14.34
CA ALA A 218 1.21 -20.84 15.22
C ALA A 218 0.87 -21.21 16.67
#